data_75109ced76120f2b7bc94cce2b1d13c8
#
_entry.id   75109ced76120f2b7bc94cce2b1d13c8
#
_cell.length_a   1.000
_cell.length_b   1.000
_cell.length_c   1.000
_cell.angle_alpha   90.00
_cell.angle_beta   90.00
_cell.angle_gamma   90.00
#
_symmetry.space_group_name_H-M   'P 1'
#
loop_
_entity.id
_entity.type
_entity.pdbx_description
1 polymer ?
#
loop_
_entity_poly.entity_id
_entity_poly.type
_entity_poly.pdbx_seq_one_letter_code
_entity_poly.pdbx_strand_id
1 'polypeptide(L)'
;MESQQETSHDILESLLQELVERGEDFSFYISLCLRLLARSPKHGWDVRAFMRGLEPEDMAAPRDPAELRTNPKFLESEWLMGKYSILLEAFDEAGTSHHISTAAPRDTTLAGYDLRILWKIVNAHYSSYFEPDPRRRVTCAIEGLVGKDYSVEDLTGDLQDYLDRHACLLKLRDLCRELADQGKDLAFFADLGIRLLEHVTWPVDDLRSFLQEIGSETVVEPVALPRLGWHQVYRTHENDVFSDSERLMQKYSILADTLGELSSPAYSQVDLAARIARAQYELFFSRKPQERILAALRHLISDEYPAETLHRQLLDFLATP
;
A
#
# COMPACT_ATOMS: atom_id res chain seq x y z
N MET A 1 34.76 28.47 -7.93
CA MET A 1 34.10 27.27 -7.45
C MET A 1 32.72 27.26 -8.09
N GLU A 2 32.59 26.59 -9.23
CA GLU A 2 31.31 26.38 -9.87
C GLU A 2 30.57 25.33 -9.03
N SER A 3 29.48 25.74 -8.41
CA SER A 3 28.49 24.78 -7.88
C SER A 3 27.94 24.05 -9.08
N GLN A 4 28.33 22.78 -9.28
CA GLN A 4 27.60 21.89 -10.17
C GLN A 4 26.18 21.84 -9.63
N GLN A 5 25.24 22.42 -10.37
CA GLN A 5 23.82 22.19 -10.15
C GLN A 5 23.57 20.70 -10.47
N GLU A 6 23.34 19.90 -9.44
CA GLU A 6 22.88 18.53 -9.63
C GLU A 6 21.65 18.56 -10.57
N THR A 7 21.69 17.76 -11.59
CA THR A 7 20.55 17.63 -12.49
C THR A 7 19.48 16.76 -11.80
N SER A 8 18.20 16.95 -12.16
CA SER A 8 17.11 16.09 -11.64
C SER A 8 17.40 14.59 -11.87
N HIS A 9 18.22 14.28 -12.84
CA HIS A 9 18.64 12.91 -13.17
C HIS A 9 19.66 12.38 -12.18
N ASP A 10 20.63 13.20 -11.77
CA ASP A 10 21.65 12.80 -10.77
C ASP A 10 21.00 12.54 -9.40
N ILE A 11 20.01 13.36 -9.05
CA ILE A 11 19.21 13.18 -7.83
C ILE A 11 18.41 11.88 -7.90
N LEU A 12 17.72 11.62 -9.02
CA LEU A 12 16.96 10.39 -9.21
C LEU A 12 17.84 9.14 -9.10
N GLU A 13 19.02 9.13 -9.75
CA GLU A 13 19.95 8.02 -9.69
C GLU A 13 20.42 7.76 -8.25
N SER A 14 20.73 8.81 -7.50
CA SER A 14 21.13 8.72 -6.09
C SER A 14 20.01 8.12 -5.21
N LEU A 15 18.77 8.54 -5.40
CA LEU A 15 17.62 8.02 -4.66
C LEU A 15 17.31 6.57 -5.01
N LEU A 16 17.42 6.18 -6.28
CA LEU A 16 17.25 4.79 -6.70
C LEU A 16 18.35 3.89 -6.12
N GLN A 17 19.57 4.36 -6.06
CA GLN A 17 20.68 3.68 -5.41
C GLN A 17 20.39 3.45 -3.92
N GLU A 18 19.97 4.49 -3.22
CA GLU A 18 19.60 4.41 -1.80
C GLU A 18 18.46 3.41 -1.56
N LEU A 19 17.46 3.39 -2.45
CA LEU A 19 16.34 2.47 -2.39
C LEU A 19 16.79 1.00 -2.51
N VAL A 20 17.71 0.71 -3.45
CA VAL A 20 18.30 -0.62 -3.63
C VAL A 20 19.15 -1.03 -2.43
N GLU A 21 19.98 -0.11 -1.89
CA GLU A 21 20.81 -0.37 -0.72
C GLU A 21 19.98 -0.70 0.52
N ARG A 22 18.78 -0.14 0.63
CA ARG A 22 17.82 -0.46 1.69
C ARG A 22 17.02 -1.74 1.44
N GLY A 23 17.07 -2.32 0.24
CA GLY A 23 16.28 -3.48 -0.17
C GLY A 23 14.78 -3.18 -0.29
N GLU A 24 14.42 -1.93 -0.57
CA GLU A 24 13.04 -1.44 -0.62
C GLU A 24 12.56 -1.16 -2.06
N ASP A 25 13.40 -1.41 -3.04
CA ASP A 25 13.14 -1.12 -4.46
C ASP A 25 11.90 -1.84 -4.98
N PHE A 26 11.73 -3.12 -4.65
CA PHE A 26 10.54 -3.88 -5.05
C PHE A 26 9.27 -3.35 -4.38
N SER A 27 9.31 -3.08 -3.08
CA SER A 27 8.17 -2.56 -2.31
C SER A 27 7.72 -1.20 -2.82
N PHE A 28 8.69 -0.32 -3.13
CA PHE A 28 8.41 0.97 -3.74
C PHE A 28 7.78 0.81 -5.12
N TYR A 29 8.35 -0.05 -5.99
CA TYR A 29 7.84 -0.30 -7.34
C TYR A 29 6.37 -0.72 -7.32
N ILE A 30 6.02 -1.72 -6.50
CA ILE A 30 4.64 -2.20 -6.38
C ILE A 30 3.72 -1.09 -5.85
N SER A 31 4.13 -0.37 -4.81
CA SER A 31 3.37 0.74 -4.24
C SER A 31 3.10 1.84 -5.26
N LEU A 32 4.12 2.22 -6.04
CA LEU A 32 4.02 3.23 -7.10
C LEU A 32 3.04 2.78 -8.19
N CYS A 33 3.18 1.56 -8.69
CA CYS A 33 2.27 1.01 -9.70
C CYS A 33 0.82 0.99 -9.22
N LEU A 34 0.56 0.52 -8.00
CA LEU A 34 -0.79 0.48 -7.44
C LEU A 34 -1.38 1.88 -7.23
N ARG A 35 -0.56 2.86 -6.86
CA ARG A 35 -0.98 4.27 -6.73
C ARG A 35 -1.30 4.89 -8.10
N LEU A 36 -0.49 4.63 -9.12
CA LEU A 36 -0.79 5.07 -10.48
C LEU A 36 -2.09 4.43 -11.01
N LEU A 37 -2.30 3.13 -10.72
CA LEU A 37 -3.53 2.42 -11.06
C LEU A 37 -4.75 2.92 -10.28
N ALA A 38 -4.60 3.47 -9.09
CA ALA A 38 -5.71 4.05 -8.32
C ALA A 38 -6.32 5.28 -8.99
N ARG A 39 -5.53 5.99 -9.81
CA ARG A 39 -6.02 7.12 -10.63
C ARG A 39 -6.91 6.66 -11.79
N SER A 40 -6.96 5.35 -12.07
CA SER A 40 -7.68 4.69 -13.18
C SER A 40 -8.65 3.61 -12.66
N PRO A 41 -9.69 3.97 -11.88
CA PRO A 41 -10.49 2.99 -11.13
C PRO A 41 -11.35 2.07 -12.00
N LYS A 42 -11.75 2.49 -13.21
CA LYS A 42 -12.70 1.77 -14.06
C LYS A 42 -12.07 0.67 -14.92
N HIS A 43 -10.78 0.75 -15.19
CA HIS A 43 -10.06 -0.13 -16.09
C HIS A 43 -8.79 -0.68 -15.40
N GLY A 44 -8.28 -1.84 -15.84
CA GLY A 44 -7.00 -2.38 -15.36
C GLY A 44 -7.08 -3.19 -14.06
N TRP A 45 -8.24 -3.79 -13.76
CA TRP A 45 -8.38 -4.72 -12.64
C TRP A 45 -7.41 -5.91 -12.75
N ASP A 46 -7.14 -6.38 -13.96
CA ASP A 46 -6.20 -7.45 -14.27
C ASP A 46 -4.74 -7.02 -14.03
N VAL A 47 -4.35 -5.82 -14.47
CA VAL A 47 -3.03 -5.25 -14.17
C VAL A 47 -2.87 -5.07 -12.65
N ARG A 48 -3.91 -4.60 -11.95
CA ARG A 48 -3.88 -4.46 -10.50
C ARG A 48 -3.75 -5.80 -9.79
N ALA A 49 -4.48 -6.82 -10.27
CA ALA A 49 -4.39 -8.18 -9.73
C ALA A 49 -2.99 -8.77 -9.97
N PHE A 50 -2.45 -8.57 -11.18
CA PHE A 50 -1.10 -8.98 -11.55
C PHE A 50 -0.05 -8.32 -10.63
N MET A 51 -0.07 -6.98 -10.46
CA MET A 51 0.88 -6.27 -9.63
C MET A 51 0.83 -6.70 -8.15
N ARG A 52 -0.36 -6.99 -7.62
CA ARG A 52 -0.53 -7.51 -6.25
C ARG A 52 -0.04 -8.95 -6.07
N GLY A 53 0.00 -9.72 -7.12
CA GLY A 53 0.45 -11.11 -7.12
C GLY A 53 1.92 -11.30 -7.46
N LEU A 54 2.69 -10.21 -7.59
CA LEU A 54 4.14 -10.28 -7.79
C LEU A 54 4.86 -10.43 -6.46
N GLU A 55 5.90 -11.24 -6.47
CA GLU A 55 6.83 -11.45 -5.36
C GLU A 55 8.24 -10.95 -5.77
N PRO A 56 9.12 -10.57 -4.81
CA PRO A 56 10.48 -10.14 -5.14
C PRO A 56 11.25 -11.13 -6.00
N GLU A 57 11.02 -12.43 -5.80
CA GLU A 57 11.63 -13.52 -6.56
C GLU A 57 11.24 -13.51 -8.03
N ASP A 58 10.07 -13.00 -8.37
CA ASP A 58 9.61 -12.87 -9.76
C ASP A 58 10.49 -11.91 -10.57
N MET A 59 11.12 -10.93 -9.90
CA MET A 59 12.02 -9.96 -10.53
C MET A 59 13.51 -10.35 -10.40
N ALA A 60 13.89 -11.04 -9.33
CA ALA A 60 15.29 -11.28 -8.97
C ALA A 60 15.93 -12.48 -9.66
N ALA A 61 15.15 -13.48 -10.10
CA ALA A 61 15.71 -14.73 -10.64
C ALA A 61 16.54 -14.50 -11.92
N PRO A 62 17.73 -15.10 -12.06
CA PRO A 62 18.48 -15.12 -13.32
C PRO A 62 17.62 -15.83 -14.37
N ARG A 63 17.56 -15.28 -15.59
CA ARG A 63 16.61 -15.76 -16.60
C ARG A 63 17.33 -16.11 -17.88
N ASP A 64 17.49 -17.40 -18.12
CA ASP A 64 17.73 -17.92 -19.46
C ASP A 64 16.48 -17.63 -20.32
N PRO A 65 16.60 -17.17 -21.56
CA PRO A 65 15.48 -17.02 -22.49
C PRO A 65 14.62 -18.29 -22.63
N ALA A 66 15.17 -19.47 -22.36
CA ALA A 66 14.40 -20.72 -22.32
C ALA A 66 13.52 -20.82 -21.08
N GLU A 67 13.97 -20.30 -19.94
CA GLU A 67 13.21 -20.30 -18.69
C GLU A 67 12.10 -19.26 -18.70
N LEU A 68 12.28 -18.12 -19.37
CA LEU A 68 11.24 -17.10 -19.53
C LEU A 68 9.97 -17.67 -20.15
N ARG A 69 10.11 -18.54 -21.17
CA ARG A 69 8.98 -19.16 -21.86
C ARG A 69 8.15 -20.12 -21.00
N THR A 70 8.65 -20.52 -19.84
CA THR A 70 7.97 -21.38 -18.88
C THR A 70 7.58 -20.65 -17.60
N ASN A 71 8.01 -19.40 -17.44
CA ASN A 71 7.69 -18.59 -16.26
C ASN A 71 6.26 -18.02 -16.35
N PRO A 72 5.35 -18.39 -15.43
CA PRO A 72 3.96 -17.96 -15.51
C PRO A 72 3.80 -16.43 -15.44
N LYS A 73 4.63 -15.75 -14.62
CA LYS A 73 4.56 -14.29 -14.45
C LYS A 73 5.06 -13.56 -15.69
N PHE A 74 6.10 -14.08 -16.35
CA PHE A 74 6.54 -13.55 -17.64
C PHE A 74 5.44 -13.68 -18.70
N LEU A 75 4.86 -14.85 -18.84
CA LEU A 75 3.79 -15.10 -19.83
C LEU A 75 2.55 -14.24 -19.55
N GLU A 76 2.20 -14.05 -18.28
CA GLU A 76 1.10 -13.15 -17.88
C GLU A 76 1.43 -11.71 -18.25
N SER A 77 2.66 -11.24 -18.00
CA SER A 77 3.09 -9.88 -18.35
C SER A 77 3.13 -9.68 -19.87
N GLU A 78 3.59 -10.66 -20.63
CA GLU A 78 3.60 -10.65 -22.10
C GLU A 78 2.18 -10.56 -22.67
N TRP A 79 1.25 -11.34 -22.11
CA TRP A 79 -0.16 -11.28 -22.51
C TRP A 79 -0.79 -9.91 -22.18
N LEU A 80 -0.56 -9.38 -20.99
CA LEU A 80 -1.04 -8.04 -20.60
C LEU A 80 -0.46 -6.95 -21.51
N MET A 81 0.85 -7.00 -21.79
CA MET A 81 1.52 -6.07 -22.70
C MET A 81 0.90 -6.11 -24.08
N GLY A 82 0.70 -7.28 -24.66
CA GLY A 82 0.02 -7.46 -25.96
C GLY A 82 -1.42 -6.90 -25.94
N LYS A 83 -2.19 -7.23 -24.90
CA LYS A 83 -3.56 -6.73 -24.73
C LYS A 83 -3.62 -5.19 -24.73
N TYR A 84 -2.81 -4.56 -23.90
CA TYR A 84 -2.86 -3.09 -23.76
C TYR A 84 -2.22 -2.35 -24.92
N SER A 85 -1.27 -2.94 -25.65
CA SER A 85 -0.77 -2.40 -26.92
C SER A 85 -1.88 -2.34 -27.96
N ILE A 86 -2.61 -3.45 -28.17
CA ILE A 86 -3.73 -3.49 -29.11
C ILE A 86 -4.84 -2.49 -28.75
N LEU A 87 -5.17 -2.39 -27.45
CA LEU A 87 -6.20 -1.45 -27.00
C LEU A 87 -5.76 0.00 -27.21
N LEU A 88 -4.50 0.34 -26.98
CA LEU A 88 -3.96 1.67 -27.17
C LEU A 88 -3.94 2.05 -28.65
N GLU A 89 -3.48 1.16 -29.54
CA GLU A 89 -3.49 1.35 -30.99
C GLU A 89 -4.91 1.58 -31.51
N ALA A 90 -5.87 0.74 -31.13
CA ALA A 90 -7.27 0.88 -31.51
C ALA A 90 -7.89 2.19 -31.01
N PHE A 91 -7.50 2.65 -29.84
CA PHE A 91 -7.93 3.92 -29.28
C PHE A 91 -7.37 5.12 -30.04
N ASP A 92 -6.08 5.10 -30.37
CA ASP A 92 -5.42 6.15 -31.13
C ASP A 92 -5.97 6.23 -32.58
N GLU A 93 -6.25 5.09 -33.22
CA GLU A 93 -6.91 5.03 -34.53
C GLU A 93 -8.34 5.62 -34.50
N ALA A 94 -9.12 5.29 -33.46
CA ALA A 94 -10.45 5.84 -33.28
C ALA A 94 -10.42 7.35 -33.03
N GLY A 95 -9.44 7.84 -32.26
CA GLY A 95 -9.22 9.28 -32.00
C GLY A 95 -8.85 10.08 -33.26
N THR A 96 -8.04 9.49 -34.14
CA THR A 96 -7.67 10.12 -35.43
C THR A 96 -8.82 10.15 -36.42
N SER A 97 -9.73 9.17 -36.38
CA SER A 97 -10.93 9.11 -37.26
C SER A 97 -12.01 10.11 -36.85
N HIS A 98 -12.02 10.58 -35.60
CA HIS A 98 -13.02 11.53 -35.07
C HIS A 98 -12.75 13.00 -35.37
N HIS A 99 -11.72 13.38 -36.13
CA HIS A 99 -11.53 14.75 -36.62
C HIS A 99 -12.67 15.22 -37.55
N ILE A 100 -13.68 14.38 -37.84
CA ILE A 100 -14.82 14.71 -38.70
C ILE A 100 -16.12 14.96 -37.88
N SER A 101 -16.14 14.77 -36.56
CA SER A 101 -17.35 15.04 -35.77
C SER A 101 -17.07 15.96 -34.59
N THR A 102 -17.70 17.13 -34.61
CA THR A 102 -17.59 18.20 -33.61
C THR A 102 -18.26 17.93 -32.25
N ALA A 103 -18.60 16.68 -31.96
CA ALA A 103 -19.29 16.28 -30.74
C ALA A 103 -18.68 15.01 -30.16
N ALA A 104 -17.35 14.99 -29.86
CA ALA A 104 -16.78 13.92 -29.05
C ALA A 104 -17.14 14.14 -27.58
N PRO A 105 -17.72 13.14 -26.89
CA PRO A 105 -18.00 13.23 -25.45
C PRO A 105 -16.67 13.41 -24.69
N ARG A 106 -16.66 14.26 -23.66
CA ARG A 106 -15.51 14.50 -22.76
C ARG A 106 -14.93 13.23 -22.11
N ASP A 107 -15.64 12.10 -22.18
CA ASP A 107 -15.24 10.79 -21.63
C ASP A 107 -14.12 10.09 -22.41
N THR A 108 -13.88 10.42 -23.68
CA THR A 108 -12.85 9.74 -24.50
C THR A 108 -11.41 10.12 -24.12
N THR A 109 -11.19 11.33 -23.61
CA THR A 109 -9.86 11.78 -23.16
C THR A 109 -9.40 11.07 -21.90
N LEU A 110 -10.32 10.79 -20.96
CA LEU A 110 -10.02 10.06 -19.73
C LEU A 110 -9.70 8.58 -20.02
N ALA A 111 -10.45 7.93 -20.89
CA ALA A 111 -10.20 6.53 -21.26
C ALA A 111 -8.82 6.34 -21.94
N GLY A 112 -8.38 7.31 -22.77
CA GLY A 112 -7.06 7.27 -23.40
C GLY A 112 -5.90 7.47 -22.42
N TYR A 113 -6.07 8.32 -21.42
CA TYR A 113 -5.11 8.52 -20.35
C TYR A 113 -4.95 7.23 -19.53
N ASP A 114 -6.05 6.61 -19.15
CA ASP A 114 -6.09 5.37 -18.39
C ASP A 114 -5.36 4.23 -19.13
N LEU A 115 -5.62 4.05 -20.41
CA LEU A 115 -4.97 3.01 -21.22
C LEU A 115 -3.46 3.21 -21.34
N ARG A 116 -2.98 4.47 -21.45
CA ARG A 116 -1.55 4.77 -21.52
C ARG A 116 -0.83 4.43 -20.23
N ILE A 117 -1.42 4.72 -19.07
CA ILE A 117 -0.84 4.35 -17.76
C ILE A 117 -0.79 2.83 -17.63
N LEU A 118 -1.88 2.13 -17.96
CA LEU A 118 -1.93 0.67 -17.91
C LEU A 118 -0.87 0.03 -18.78
N TRP A 119 -0.79 0.45 -20.06
CA TRP A 119 0.23 -0.02 -20.99
C TRP A 119 1.63 0.26 -20.46
N LYS A 120 1.86 1.45 -19.90
CA LYS A 120 3.16 1.87 -19.42
C LYS A 120 3.64 1.02 -18.26
N ILE A 121 2.78 0.75 -17.28
CA ILE A 121 3.09 -0.13 -16.14
C ILE A 121 3.45 -1.52 -16.63
N VAL A 122 2.63 -2.10 -17.51
CA VAL A 122 2.87 -3.45 -18.01
C VAL A 122 4.12 -3.51 -18.87
N ASN A 123 4.34 -2.50 -19.73
CA ASN A 123 5.53 -2.44 -20.59
C ASN A 123 6.82 -2.25 -19.77
N ALA A 124 6.80 -1.40 -18.74
CA ALA A 124 7.93 -1.21 -17.83
C ALA A 124 8.29 -2.53 -17.13
N HIS A 125 7.28 -3.23 -16.61
CA HIS A 125 7.48 -4.54 -15.99
C HIS A 125 7.99 -5.59 -17.00
N TYR A 126 7.36 -5.72 -18.15
CA TYR A 126 7.77 -6.66 -19.20
C TYR A 126 9.21 -6.41 -19.66
N SER A 127 9.57 -5.14 -19.88
CA SER A 127 10.91 -4.76 -20.31
C SER A 127 11.98 -5.08 -19.28
N SER A 128 11.66 -5.02 -17.99
CA SER A 128 12.60 -5.36 -16.92
C SER A 128 13.09 -6.82 -16.95
N TYR A 129 12.33 -7.72 -17.54
CA TYR A 129 12.76 -9.11 -17.73
C TYR A 129 13.98 -9.25 -18.65
N PHE A 130 14.22 -8.27 -19.49
CA PHE A 130 15.34 -8.26 -20.45
C PHE A 130 16.57 -7.50 -19.92
N GLU A 131 16.47 -6.88 -18.73
CA GLU A 131 17.64 -6.31 -18.07
C GLU A 131 18.57 -7.42 -17.60
N PRO A 132 19.82 -7.44 -18.08
CA PRO A 132 20.75 -8.53 -17.79
C PRO A 132 21.22 -8.53 -16.33
N ASP A 133 21.30 -7.35 -15.68
CA ASP A 133 21.64 -7.25 -14.26
C ASP A 133 20.40 -7.41 -13.39
N PRO A 134 20.27 -8.53 -12.66
CA PRO A 134 19.13 -8.76 -11.78
C PRO A 134 18.90 -7.64 -10.75
N ARG A 135 19.98 -6.96 -10.31
CA ARG A 135 19.90 -5.88 -9.33
C ARG A 135 19.30 -4.60 -9.90
N ARG A 136 19.35 -4.45 -11.23
CA ARG A 136 18.81 -3.28 -11.92
C ARG A 136 17.40 -3.48 -12.45
N ARG A 137 16.86 -4.69 -12.43
CA ARG A 137 15.54 -4.97 -13.02
C ARG A 137 14.43 -4.12 -12.44
N VAL A 138 14.38 -4.00 -11.12
CA VAL A 138 13.37 -3.22 -10.44
C VAL A 138 13.56 -1.73 -10.73
N THR A 139 14.79 -1.22 -10.65
CA THR A 139 15.06 0.19 -10.98
C THR A 139 14.77 0.52 -12.43
N CYS A 140 15.11 -0.36 -13.38
CA CYS A 140 14.72 -0.22 -14.78
C CYS A 140 13.20 -0.19 -14.97
N ALA A 141 12.46 -1.02 -14.22
CA ALA A 141 11.00 -0.97 -14.25
C ALA A 141 10.47 0.36 -13.71
N ILE A 142 11.05 0.88 -12.61
CA ILE A 142 10.69 2.19 -12.04
C ILE A 142 10.98 3.32 -13.06
N GLU A 143 12.19 3.35 -13.63
CA GLU A 143 12.56 4.33 -14.65
C GLU A 143 11.66 4.26 -15.89
N GLY A 144 11.24 3.06 -16.28
CA GLY A 144 10.32 2.81 -17.38
C GLY A 144 8.93 3.44 -17.19
N LEU A 145 8.56 3.82 -15.97
CA LEU A 145 7.30 4.53 -15.69
C LEU A 145 7.38 6.02 -16.05
N VAL A 146 8.56 6.60 -16.19
CA VAL A 146 8.74 8.02 -16.54
C VAL A 146 8.30 8.32 -17.96
N GLY A 147 7.58 9.43 -18.19
CA GLY A 147 7.12 9.91 -19.51
C GLY A 147 6.32 11.18 -19.41
N LYS A 148 5.45 11.42 -20.40
CA LYS A 148 4.68 12.66 -20.48
C LYS A 148 3.68 12.84 -19.35
N ASP A 149 3.13 11.73 -18.85
CA ASP A 149 2.05 11.72 -17.87
C ASP A 149 2.56 11.51 -16.43
N TYR A 150 3.86 11.22 -16.28
CA TYR A 150 4.56 11.02 -15.02
C TYR A 150 6.03 11.39 -15.22
N SER A 151 6.43 12.56 -14.78
CA SER A 151 7.75 13.13 -15.07
C SER A 151 8.86 12.58 -14.17
N VAL A 152 10.11 12.92 -14.48
CA VAL A 152 11.27 12.62 -13.60
C VAL A 152 11.11 13.29 -12.25
N GLU A 153 10.59 14.53 -12.25
CA GLU A 153 10.34 15.32 -11.04
C GLU A 153 9.27 14.66 -10.17
N ASP A 154 8.17 14.14 -10.77
CA ASP A 154 7.15 13.40 -10.05
C ASP A 154 7.72 12.14 -9.40
N LEU A 155 8.52 11.37 -10.15
CA LEU A 155 9.16 10.16 -9.63
C LEU A 155 10.14 10.49 -8.50
N THR A 156 10.95 11.54 -8.67
CA THR A 156 11.91 11.99 -7.66
C THR A 156 11.21 12.39 -6.36
N GLY A 157 10.10 13.16 -6.47
CA GLY A 157 9.28 13.52 -5.33
C GLY A 157 8.67 12.30 -4.61
N ASP A 158 8.12 11.38 -5.40
CA ASP A 158 7.53 10.14 -4.88
C ASP A 158 8.57 9.22 -4.18
N LEU A 159 9.80 9.16 -4.71
CA LEU A 159 10.91 8.42 -4.10
C LEU A 159 11.34 9.05 -2.77
N GLN A 160 11.51 10.38 -2.75
CA GLN A 160 11.88 11.10 -1.55
C GLN A 160 10.85 10.90 -0.44
N ASP A 161 9.57 11.09 -0.76
CA ASP A 161 8.46 10.88 0.17
C ASP A 161 8.40 9.44 0.70
N TYR A 162 8.72 8.46 -0.15
CA TYR A 162 8.74 7.05 0.26
C TYR A 162 9.90 6.77 1.22
N LEU A 163 11.11 7.22 0.88
CA LEU A 163 12.30 7.03 1.70
C LEU A 163 12.18 7.73 3.06
N ASP A 164 11.61 8.93 3.10
CA ASP A 164 11.36 9.67 4.33
C ASP A 164 10.34 8.96 5.22
N ARG A 165 9.23 8.48 4.63
CA ARG A 165 8.25 7.66 5.36
C ARG A 165 8.85 6.36 5.87
N HIS A 166 9.68 5.70 5.06
CA HIS A 166 10.33 4.46 5.48
C HIS A 166 11.30 4.71 6.65
N ALA A 167 12.10 5.78 6.59
CA ALA A 167 12.97 6.18 7.70
C ALA A 167 12.18 6.45 8.99
N CYS A 168 11.00 7.08 8.89
CA CYS A 168 10.11 7.28 10.03
C CYS A 168 9.58 5.94 10.58
N LEU A 169 9.18 5.01 9.70
CA LEU A 169 8.73 3.67 10.12
C LEU A 169 9.81 2.86 10.84
N LEU A 170 11.08 3.00 10.46
CA LEU A 170 12.19 2.38 11.19
C LEU A 170 12.32 2.94 12.61
N LYS A 171 12.21 4.26 12.78
CA LYS A 171 12.18 4.90 14.10
C LYS A 171 10.97 4.44 14.92
N LEU A 172 9.79 4.34 14.31
CA LEU A 172 8.60 3.79 14.94
C LEU A 172 8.82 2.36 15.43
N ARG A 173 9.49 1.53 14.62
CA ARG A 173 9.80 0.14 15.00
C ARG A 173 10.64 0.07 16.27
N ASP A 174 11.64 0.93 16.40
CA ASP A 174 12.51 0.96 17.58
C ASP A 174 11.73 1.43 18.82
N LEU A 175 10.87 2.43 18.70
CA LEU A 175 9.98 2.86 19.79
C LEU A 175 8.93 1.78 20.14
N CYS A 176 8.37 1.08 19.16
CA CYS A 176 7.47 -0.04 19.41
C CYS A 176 8.15 -1.17 20.17
N ARG A 177 9.45 -1.40 19.92
CA ARG A 177 10.23 -2.37 20.70
C ARG A 177 10.37 -1.90 22.15
N GLU A 178 10.75 -0.66 22.36
CA GLU A 178 10.86 -0.09 23.70
C GLU A 178 9.53 -0.14 24.46
N LEU A 179 8.42 0.17 23.79
CA LEU A 179 7.08 0.11 24.34
C LEU A 179 6.70 -1.32 24.78
N ALA A 180 7.00 -2.30 23.92
CA ALA A 180 6.75 -3.72 24.20
C ALA A 180 7.64 -4.25 25.35
N ASP A 181 8.91 -3.83 25.42
CA ASP A 181 9.84 -4.19 26.50
C ASP A 181 9.37 -3.64 27.86
N GLN A 182 8.65 -2.51 27.85
CA GLN A 182 8.02 -1.93 29.04
C GLN A 182 6.64 -2.54 29.35
N GLY A 183 6.10 -3.43 28.53
CA GLY A 183 4.75 -3.99 28.66
C GLY A 183 3.63 -2.97 28.50
N LYS A 184 3.90 -1.84 27.82
CA LYS A 184 2.97 -0.71 27.64
C LYS A 184 2.34 -0.67 26.23
N ASP A 185 2.59 -1.65 25.38
CA ASP A 185 2.19 -1.66 23.97
C ASP A 185 0.67 -1.61 23.78
N LEU A 186 -0.08 -2.45 24.50
CA LEU A 186 -1.54 -2.48 24.41
C LEU A 186 -2.18 -1.23 25.03
N ALA A 187 -1.64 -0.76 26.16
CA ALA A 187 -2.13 0.45 26.82
C ALA A 187 -1.96 1.69 25.93
N PHE A 188 -0.81 1.82 25.26
CA PHE A 188 -0.59 2.89 24.28
C PHE A 188 -1.57 2.81 23.12
N PHE A 189 -1.75 1.60 22.54
CA PHE A 189 -2.66 1.43 21.41
C PHE A 189 -4.11 1.78 21.78
N ALA A 190 -4.56 1.33 22.94
CA ALA A 190 -5.91 1.61 23.44
C ALA A 190 -6.12 3.10 23.67
N ASP A 191 -5.20 3.77 24.36
CA ASP A 191 -5.25 5.21 24.61
C ASP A 191 -5.26 6.02 23.31
N LEU A 192 -4.39 5.67 22.36
CA LEU A 192 -4.35 6.30 21.06
C LEU A 192 -5.66 6.13 20.29
N GLY A 193 -6.17 4.88 20.21
CA GLY A 193 -7.43 4.58 19.53
C GLY A 193 -8.61 5.34 20.13
N ILE A 194 -8.71 5.40 21.44
CA ILE A 194 -9.77 6.15 22.14
C ILE A 194 -9.69 7.65 21.82
N ARG A 195 -8.50 8.26 21.89
CA ARG A 195 -8.29 9.67 21.54
C ARG A 195 -8.65 9.97 20.08
N LEU A 196 -8.30 9.09 19.14
CA LEU A 196 -8.69 9.27 17.75
C LEU A 196 -10.22 9.17 17.57
N LEU A 197 -10.89 8.29 18.31
CA LEU A 197 -12.35 8.16 18.29
C LEU A 197 -13.10 9.33 18.96
N GLU A 198 -12.45 10.18 19.75
CA GLU A 198 -13.09 11.39 20.32
C GLU A 198 -13.54 12.38 19.23
N HIS A 199 -12.87 12.36 18.09
CA HIS A 199 -13.18 13.21 16.94
C HIS A 199 -14.24 12.60 16.00
N VAL A 200 -14.68 11.36 16.26
CA VAL A 200 -15.68 10.65 15.46
C VAL A 200 -17.08 10.89 16.07
N THR A 201 -17.95 11.55 15.32
CA THR A 201 -19.35 11.80 15.74
C THR A 201 -20.29 10.64 15.38
N TRP A 202 -19.84 9.69 14.56
CA TRP A 202 -20.57 8.45 14.27
C TRP A 202 -20.63 7.55 15.51
N PRO A 203 -21.69 6.73 15.69
CA PRO A 203 -21.80 5.82 16.83
C PRO A 203 -20.69 4.74 16.78
N VAL A 204 -19.69 4.88 17.65
CA VAL A 204 -18.51 3.99 17.75
C VAL A 204 -18.31 3.48 19.19
N ASP A 205 -19.37 3.46 20.00
CA ASP A 205 -19.29 3.12 21.41
C ASP A 205 -18.83 1.68 21.65
N ASP A 206 -19.21 0.74 20.77
CA ASP A 206 -18.77 -0.64 20.81
C ASP A 206 -17.25 -0.77 20.56
N LEU A 207 -16.70 -0.03 19.60
CA LEU A 207 -15.26 -0.01 19.34
C LEU A 207 -14.50 0.65 20.48
N ARG A 208 -15.05 1.74 21.03
CA ARG A 208 -14.44 2.43 22.18
C ARG A 208 -14.42 1.54 23.42
N SER A 209 -15.53 0.84 23.73
CA SER A 209 -15.60 -0.11 24.85
C SER A 209 -14.61 -1.24 24.69
N PHE A 210 -14.47 -1.77 23.49
CA PHE A 210 -13.50 -2.82 23.18
C PHE A 210 -12.04 -2.36 23.40
N LEU A 211 -11.70 -1.13 22.98
CA LEU A 211 -10.37 -0.56 23.19
C LEU A 211 -10.08 -0.35 24.70
N GLN A 212 -11.06 0.06 25.49
CA GLN A 212 -10.93 0.18 26.94
C GLN A 212 -10.64 -1.18 27.60
N GLU A 213 -11.30 -2.23 27.12
CA GLU A 213 -11.08 -3.60 27.60
C GLU A 213 -9.67 -4.08 27.29
N ILE A 214 -9.18 -3.92 26.05
CA ILE A 214 -7.81 -4.29 25.66
C ILE A 214 -6.77 -3.55 26.51
N GLY A 215 -6.99 -2.27 26.83
CA GLY A 215 -6.07 -1.44 27.61
C GLY A 215 -6.02 -1.83 29.10
N SER A 216 -7.01 -2.55 29.61
CA SER A 216 -7.19 -2.82 31.05
C SER A 216 -6.72 -4.18 31.56
N GLU A 217 -5.72 -4.83 30.98
CA GLU A 217 -5.14 -6.12 31.36
C GLU A 217 -5.60 -7.37 30.58
N THR A 218 -6.40 -7.22 29.54
CA THR A 218 -6.78 -8.36 28.71
C THR A 218 -5.55 -8.88 27.97
N VAL A 219 -5.16 -10.11 28.23
CA VAL A 219 -4.08 -10.77 27.50
C VAL A 219 -4.57 -11.02 26.07
N VAL A 220 -4.04 -10.26 25.12
CA VAL A 220 -4.23 -10.55 23.71
C VAL A 220 -3.36 -11.76 23.35
N GLU A 221 -3.98 -12.95 23.36
CA GLU A 221 -3.28 -14.16 22.95
C GLU A 221 -3.21 -14.25 21.43
N PRO A 222 -2.01 -14.50 20.87
CA PRO A 222 -1.87 -14.68 19.43
C PRO A 222 -2.66 -15.88 18.94
N VAL A 223 -3.49 -15.66 17.94
CA VAL A 223 -4.25 -16.72 17.30
C VAL A 223 -3.33 -17.47 16.34
N ALA A 224 -3.16 -18.77 16.55
CA ALA A 224 -2.50 -19.62 15.58
C ALA A 224 -3.45 -19.81 14.39
N LEU A 225 -3.20 -19.09 13.28
CA LEU A 225 -3.91 -19.35 12.04
C LEU A 225 -3.63 -20.78 11.59
N PRO A 226 -4.65 -21.66 11.51
CA PRO A 226 -4.45 -22.97 10.91
C PRO A 226 -4.06 -22.76 9.45
N ARG A 227 -3.10 -23.52 8.93
CA ARG A 227 -2.73 -23.56 7.49
C ARG A 227 -3.86 -24.08 6.59
N LEU A 228 -5.09 -24.03 7.05
CA LEU A 228 -6.30 -24.55 6.41
C LEU A 228 -7.11 -23.38 5.90
N GLY A 229 -7.66 -23.56 4.67
CA GLY A 229 -8.37 -22.51 3.94
C GLY A 229 -9.45 -21.78 4.75
N TRP A 230 -9.74 -20.58 4.39
CA TRP A 230 -10.59 -19.55 5.02
C TRP A 230 -11.91 -20.07 5.63
N HIS A 231 -12.46 -21.18 5.13
CA HIS A 231 -13.74 -21.76 5.58
C HIS A 231 -13.67 -22.57 6.88
N GLN A 232 -12.47 -22.84 7.42
CA GLN A 232 -12.32 -23.63 8.65
C GLN A 232 -11.92 -22.79 9.87
N VAL A 233 -11.52 -21.55 9.69
CA VAL A 233 -11.14 -20.61 10.75
C VAL A 233 -12.32 -20.31 11.69
N TYR A 234 -13.54 -20.29 11.16
CA TYR A 234 -14.76 -19.92 11.90
C TYR A 234 -15.24 -20.91 12.98
N ARG A 235 -14.58 -22.05 13.16
CA ARG A 235 -15.10 -23.10 14.07
C ARG A 235 -14.24 -23.44 15.28
N THR A 236 -13.10 -22.78 15.49
CA THR A 236 -12.13 -23.23 16.52
C THR A 236 -11.71 -22.20 17.55
N HIS A 237 -12.26 -20.99 17.55
CA HIS A 237 -11.82 -19.97 18.48
C HIS A 237 -12.83 -19.83 19.65
N GLU A 238 -12.47 -20.41 20.79
CA GLU A 238 -13.08 -20.16 22.10
C GLU A 238 -12.64 -18.80 22.70
N ASN A 239 -11.96 -17.96 21.92
CA ASN A 239 -11.50 -16.65 22.38
C ASN A 239 -12.55 -15.58 22.01
N ASP A 240 -13.39 -15.24 22.96
CA ASP A 240 -14.46 -14.25 22.79
C ASP A 240 -13.93 -12.87 22.36
N VAL A 241 -12.75 -12.47 22.88
CA VAL A 241 -12.12 -11.19 22.54
C VAL A 241 -11.69 -11.14 21.06
N PHE A 242 -11.14 -12.23 20.52
CA PHE A 242 -10.81 -12.31 19.09
C PHE A 242 -12.06 -12.25 18.22
N SER A 243 -13.11 -12.96 18.59
CA SER A 243 -14.39 -12.97 17.85
C SER A 243 -15.05 -11.59 17.83
N ASP A 244 -15.00 -10.86 18.93
CA ASP A 244 -15.48 -9.48 19.00
C ASP A 244 -14.61 -8.53 18.16
N SER A 245 -13.29 -8.71 18.17
CA SER A 245 -12.36 -7.99 17.33
C SER A 245 -12.66 -8.17 15.85
N GLU A 246 -12.85 -9.43 15.40
CA GLU A 246 -13.19 -9.75 14.03
C GLU A 246 -14.53 -9.13 13.61
N ARG A 247 -15.54 -9.23 14.47
CA ARG A 247 -16.86 -8.64 14.23
C ARG A 247 -16.79 -7.11 14.04
N LEU A 248 -16.01 -6.42 14.89
CA LEU A 248 -15.81 -4.99 14.79
C LEU A 248 -15.09 -4.60 13.50
N MET A 249 -14.01 -5.33 13.14
CA MET A 249 -13.28 -5.12 11.90
C MET A 249 -14.20 -5.27 10.68
N GLN A 250 -15.00 -6.33 10.61
CA GLN A 250 -15.93 -6.57 9.52
C GLN A 250 -17.01 -5.48 9.46
N LYS A 251 -17.63 -5.13 10.61
CA LYS A 251 -18.67 -4.09 10.69
C LYS A 251 -18.19 -2.77 10.10
N TYR A 252 -17.06 -2.26 10.59
CA TYR A 252 -16.57 -0.95 10.18
C TYR A 252 -15.99 -0.93 8.77
N SER A 253 -15.40 -2.05 8.29
CA SER A 253 -14.97 -2.17 6.89
C SER A 253 -16.15 -2.10 5.93
N ILE A 254 -17.23 -2.84 6.19
CA ILE A 254 -18.44 -2.81 5.35
C ILE A 254 -19.07 -1.41 5.35
N LEU A 255 -19.12 -0.75 6.50
CA LEU A 255 -19.67 0.60 6.61
C LEU A 255 -18.82 1.61 5.83
N ALA A 256 -17.49 1.56 5.93
CA ALA A 256 -16.58 2.44 5.19
C ALA A 256 -16.72 2.23 3.68
N ASP A 257 -16.72 0.99 3.21
CA ASP A 257 -16.88 0.66 1.79
C ASP A 257 -18.22 1.21 1.26
N THR A 258 -19.33 0.95 1.99
CA THR A 258 -20.67 1.42 1.60
C THR A 258 -20.76 2.95 1.54
N LEU A 259 -20.23 3.65 2.55
CA LEU A 259 -20.27 5.12 2.59
C LEU A 259 -19.33 5.75 1.57
N GLY A 260 -18.21 5.09 1.25
CA GLY A 260 -17.31 5.49 0.18
C GLY A 260 -17.98 5.42 -1.19
N GLU A 261 -18.69 4.33 -1.49
CA GLU A 261 -19.46 4.17 -2.73
C GLU A 261 -20.56 5.23 -2.86
N LEU A 262 -21.20 5.61 -1.76
CA LEU A 262 -22.23 6.64 -1.71
C LEU A 262 -21.68 8.06 -1.67
N SER A 263 -20.35 8.25 -1.65
CA SER A 263 -19.70 9.57 -1.48
C SER A 263 -20.25 10.35 -0.27
N SER A 264 -20.54 9.65 0.82
CA SER A 264 -21.15 10.23 2.01
C SER A 264 -20.18 11.16 2.75
N PRO A 265 -20.64 12.32 3.27
CA PRO A 265 -19.82 13.18 4.12
C PRO A 265 -19.37 12.52 5.43
N ALA A 266 -20.03 11.42 5.85
CA ALA A 266 -19.64 10.67 7.03
C ALA A 266 -18.50 9.67 6.73
N TYR A 267 -18.08 9.52 5.46
CA TYR A 267 -17.08 8.53 5.05
C TYR A 267 -15.77 8.66 5.84
N SER A 268 -15.20 9.86 5.95
CA SER A 268 -13.92 10.06 6.63
C SER A 268 -13.92 9.62 8.09
N GLN A 269 -15.05 9.85 8.80
CA GLN A 269 -15.19 9.43 10.19
C GLN A 269 -15.29 7.91 10.33
N VAL A 270 -16.07 7.27 9.46
CA VAL A 270 -16.23 5.82 9.47
C VAL A 270 -14.98 5.12 8.95
N ASP A 271 -14.25 5.71 7.99
CA ASP A 271 -12.96 5.22 7.54
C ASP A 271 -11.92 5.22 8.67
N LEU A 272 -11.88 6.28 9.49
CA LEU A 272 -11.02 6.30 10.67
C LEU A 272 -11.39 5.18 11.65
N ALA A 273 -12.68 4.98 11.94
CA ALA A 273 -13.15 3.88 12.79
C ALA A 273 -12.80 2.50 12.17
N ALA A 274 -12.92 2.33 10.87
CA ALA A 274 -12.53 1.11 10.16
C ALA A 274 -11.01 0.84 10.25
N ARG A 275 -10.18 1.88 10.14
CA ARG A 275 -8.73 1.75 10.32
C ARG A 275 -8.36 1.34 11.74
N ILE A 276 -9.00 1.92 12.75
CA ILE A 276 -8.81 1.54 14.15
C ILE A 276 -9.28 0.11 14.39
N ALA A 277 -10.44 -0.27 13.86
CA ALA A 277 -10.96 -1.63 13.96
C ALA A 277 -10.07 -2.67 13.25
N ARG A 278 -9.43 -2.33 12.14
CA ARG A 278 -8.41 -3.15 11.49
C ARG A 278 -7.14 -3.26 12.32
N ALA A 279 -6.67 -2.13 12.82
CA ALA A 279 -5.47 -2.07 13.63
C ALA A 279 -5.59 -2.94 14.89
N GLN A 280 -6.72 -2.90 15.59
CA GLN A 280 -6.94 -3.74 16.77
C GLN A 280 -7.04 -5.24 16.40
N TYR A 281 -7.59 -5.58 15.24
CA TYR A 281 -7.66 -6.96 14.75
C TYR A 281 -6.25 -7.51 14.45
N GLU A 282 -5.34 -6.70 13.90
CA GLU A 282 -3.94 -7.08 13.66
C GLU A 282 -3.17 -7.46 14.93
N LEU A 283 -3.57 -6.95 16.09
CA LEU A 283 -2.92 -7.30 17.37
C LEU A 283 -2.91 -8.80 17.66
N PHE A 284 -3.84 -9.58 17.09
CA PHE A 284 -3.98 -11.00 17.34
C PHE A 284 -3.08 -11.90 16.47
N PHE A 285 -2.40 -11.37 15.45
CA PHE A 285 -1.69 -12.22 14.47
C PHE A 285 -0.19 -12.35 14.71
N SER A 286 0.44 -11.47 15.44
CA SER A 286 1.86 -11.57 15.74
C SER A 286 2.09 -12.03 17.18
N ARG A 287 3.01 -13.01 17.34
CA ARG A 287 3.45 -13.51 18.67
C ARG A 287 4.44 -12.58 19.35
N LYS A 288 5.12 -11.73 18.60
CA LYS A 288 6.11 -10.81 19.13
C LYS A 288 5.45 -9.45 19.41
N PRO A 289 5.42 -8.96 20.65
CA PRO A 289 4.75 -7.71 20.99
C PRO A 289 5.18 -6.52 20.13
N GLN A 290 6.48 -6.37 19.86
CA GLN A 290 7.01 -5.28 19.04
C GLN A 290 6.54 -5.34 17.57
N GLU A 291 6.36 -6.53 17.00
CA GLU A 291 5.84 -6.72 15.64
C GLU A 291 4.33 -6.48 15.63
N ARG A 292 3.64 -6.96 16.64
CA ARG A 292 2.20 -6.82 16.83
C ARG A 292 1.78 -5.36 16.87
N ILE A 293 2.40 -4.57 17.73
CA ILE A 293 2.07 -3.14 17.86
C ILE A 293 2.43 -2.35 16.60
N LEU A 294 3.58 -2.63 15.98
CA LEU A 294 3.98 -1.96 14.75
C LEU A 294 3.00 -2.25 13.60
N ALA A 295 2.56 -3.51 13.44
CA ALA A 295 1.59 -3.90 12.43
C ALA A 295 0.25 -3.15 12.64
N ALA A 296 -0.25 -3.13 13.87
CA ALA A 296 -1.46 -2.40 14.21
C ALA A 296 -1.34 -0.89 13.92
N LEU A 297 -0.24 -0.25 14.34
CA LEU A 297 -0.04 1.19 14.13
C LEU A 297 0.08 1.58 12.65
N ARG A 298 0.58 0.69 11.77
CA ARG A 298 0.63 0.94 10.33
C ARG A 298 -0.75 1.19 9.71
N HIS A 299 -1.80 0.57 10.22
CA HIS A 299 -3.17 0.79 9.76
C HIS A 299 -3.71 2.18 10.12
N LEU A 300 -3.13 2.84 11.12
CA LEU A 300 -3.53 4.20 11.52
C LEU A 300 -2.86 5.28 10.67
N ILE A 301 -1.72 4.99 10.05
CA ILE A 301 -0.98 5.96 9.25
C ILE A 301 -1.77 6.32 7.97
N SER A 302 -1.94 7.61 7.72
CA SER A 302 -2.63 8.18 6.56
C SER A 302 -2.16 9.61 6.32
N ASP A 303 -2.66 10.24 5.26
CA ASP A 303 -2.36 11.65 4.98
C ASP A 303 -2.87 12.57 6.10
N GLU A 304 -4.00 12.24 6.74
CA GLU A 304 -4.55 12.97 7.89
C GLU A 304 -3.82 12.66 9.21
N TYR A 305 -3.19 11.50 9.30
CA TYR A 305 -2.46 11.05 10.48
C TYR A 305 -1.10 10.43 10.06
N PRO A 306 -0.13 11.28 9.74
CA PRO A 306 1.17 10.83 9.22
C PRO A 306 2.04 10.14 10.29
N ALA A 307 3.00 9.36 9.83
CA ALA A 307 3.91 8.56 10.67
C ALA A 307 4.70 9.43 11.67
N GLU A 308 5.01 10.68 11.32
CA GLU A 308 5.71 11.65 12.18
C GLU A 308 4.85 12.05 13.38
N THR A 309 3.54 12.18 13.19
CA THR A 309 2.60 12.47 14.28
C THR A 309 2.54 11.31 15.25
N LEU A 310 2.45 10.09 14.73
CA LEU A 310 2.48 8.87 15.53
C LEU A 310 3.81 8.72 16.28
N HIS A 311 4.94 8.97 15.62
CA HIS A 311 6.26 8.93 16.23
C HIS A 311 6.38 9.89 17.42
N ARG A 312 5.90 11.12 17.29
CA ARG A 312 5.88 12.11 18.38
C ARG A 312 5.03 11.65 19.55
N GLN A 313 3.82 11.13 19.28
CA GLN A 313 2.92 10.64 20.35
C GLN A 313 3.51 9.44 21.08
N LEU A 314 4.23 8.55 20.40
CA LEU A 314 4.98 7.46 21.02
C LEU A 314 6.06 7.97 21.97
N LEU A 315 6.85 8.95 21.53
CA LEU A 315 7.86 9.57 22.38
C LEU A 315 7.24 10.22 23.60
N ASP A 316 6.14 10.98 23.43
CA ASP A 316 5.44 11.64 24.53
C ASP A 316 4.90 10.63 25.56
N PHE A 317 4.35 9.50 25.06
CA PHE A 317 3.83 8.44 25.93
C PHE A 317 4.95 7.73 26.70
N LEU A 318 6.08 7.40 26.04
CA LEU A 318 7.24 6.77 26.68
C LEU A 318 7.91 7.69 27.72
N ALA A 319 7.85 9.00 27.50
CA ALA A 319 8.38 9.99 28.46
C ALA A 319 7.48 10.17 29.71
N THR A 320 6.26 9.66 29.67
CA THR A 320 5.33 9.73 30.82
C THR A 320 5.60 8.54 31.75
N PRO A 321 5.95 8.81 33.04
CA PRO A 321 6.34 7.76 33.99
C PRO A 321 5.23 6.80 34.35
#